data_f84e877b57faf5ef43c577a299c3ae98
#
_entry.id   f84e877b57faf5ef43c577a299c3ae98
#
_cell.length_a   1.000
_cell.length_b   1.000
_cell.length_c   1.000
_cell.angle_alpha   90.00
_cell.angle_beta   90.00
_cell.angle_gamma   90.00
#
_symmetry.space_group_name_H-M   'P 1'
#
loop_
_entity.id
_entity.type
_entity.pdbx_description
1 polymer ?
#
loop_
_entity_poly.entity_id
_entity_poly.type
_entity_poly.pdbx_seq_one_letter_code
_entity_poly.pdbx_strand_id
1 'polypeptide(L)'
;MSTTVVLGAQWGDEGKGKVTDFFASTADYVVRFQGGNNAGHTIVVGENKIALSLTPSGVLYPNCTPVIGSGCVVDIGFLKQELEMLNEKNINTDKLVISANAHVVMPYHKLLDELIEESLGENKIGTTKKGIGPCYADKIQRKGIRIQDLLDETNFEIKVRKNIEDVNLTLTKIYDHSPLVVDDILDEFSTYKDIVTNHVADASLLIANAIKNKKTILFEGAQGTLLDIDHGTYPFVTSSNTSSGNAAIGSGVGPKNIDRIVGVTKAYISRVGSGPFLTCLLYTSDAADEIVR
;
A
#
# COMPACT_ATOMS: atom_id res chain seq x y z
N MET A 1 15.75 -19.39 -10.95
CA MET A 1 14.84 -19.07 -9.86
C MET A 1 15.51 -18.05 -8.97
N SER A 2 14.85 -16.95 -8.66
CA SER A 2 15.34 -15.95 -7.70
C SER A 2 14.12 -15.23 -7.10
N THR A 3 14.05 -15.19 -5.79
CA THR A 3 13.07 -14.38 -5.06
C THR A 3 13.81 -13.17 -4.49
N THR A 4 13.50 -12.01 -5.02
CA THR A 4 14.19 -10.77 -4.68
C THR A 4 13.21 -9.77 -4.03
N VAL A 5 13.59 -9.18 -2.92
CA VAL A 5 12.89 -8.04 -2.31
C VAL A 5 13.64 -6.77 -2.69
N VAL A 6 12.91 -5.78 -3.22
CA VAL A 6 13.43 -4.43 -3.44
C VAL A 6 12.73 -3.48 -2.48
N LEU A 7 13.48 -2.75 -1.67
CA LEU A 7 12.97 -1.80 -0.69
C LEU A 7 13.76 -0.48 -0.70
N GLY A 8 13.17 0.58 -0.16
CA GLY A 8 13.86 1.84 0.08
C GLY A 8 14.61 1.81 1.42
N ALA A 9 15.85 2.25 1.42
CA ALA A 9 16.70 2.27 2.62
C ALA A 9 16.64 3.60 3.39
N GLN A 10 15.85 4.57 2.93
CA GLN A 10 15.73 5.92 3.50
C GLN A 10 14.26 6.28 3.79
N TRP A 11 13.84 7.53 3.53
CA TRP A 11 12.48 8.03 3.74
C TRP A 11 11.58 8.02 2.48
N GLY A 12 11.78 7.08 1.59
CA GLY A 12 11.11 7.10 0.28
C GLY A 12 11.87 7.95 -0.74
N ASP A 13 11.36 8.02 -1.96
CA ASP A 13 11.96 8.79 -3.07
C ASP A 13 13.40 8.40 -3.43
N GLU A 14 13.86 7.20 -3.05
CA GLU A 14 15.19 6.69 -3.41
C GLU A 14 15.33 6.35 -4.90
N GLY A 15 14.25 6.45 -5.68
CA GLY A 15 14.24 6.01 -7.06
C GLY A 15 13.99 4.50 -7.22
N LYS A 16 13.36 3.88 -6.23
CA LYS A 16 12.98 2.45 -6.25
C LYS A 16 12.27 2.03 -7.53
N GLY A 17 11.35 2.87 -8.04
CA GLY A 17 10.59 2.56 -9.25
C GLY A 17 11.48 2.15 -10.42
N LYS A 18 12.62 2.82 -10.62
CA LYS A 18 13.57 2.49 -11.69
C LYS A 18 14.28 1.16 -11.46
N VAL A 19 14.64 0.86 -10.20
CA VAL A 19 15.29 -0.40 -9.84
C VAL A 19 14.29 -1.56 -9.90
N THR A 20 13.06 -1.32 -9.43
CA THR A 20 11.96 -2.29 -9.48
C THR A 20 11.60 -2.64 -10.92
N ASP A 21 11.51 -1.64 -11.78
CA ASP A 21 11.24 -1.80 -13.21
C ASP A 21 12.33 -2.65 -13.90
N PHE A 22 13.60 -2.40 -13.59
CA PHE A 22 14.72 -3.20 -14.10
C PHE A 22 14.57 -4.69 -13.74
N PHE A 23 14.20 -5.01 -12.49
CA PHE A 23 13.99 -6.39 -12.07
C PHE A 23 12.67 -6.97 -12.60
N ALA A 24 11.62 -6.16 -12.72
CA ALA A 24 10.31 -6.58 -13.21
C ALA A 24 10.36 -7.10 -14.65
N SER A 25 11.24 -6.54 -15.47
CA SER A 25 11.40 -6.94 -16.89
C SER A 25 11.70 -8.42 -17.09
N THR A 26 12.29 -9.08 -16.08
CA THR A 26 12.66 -10.51 -16.12
C THR A 26 11.93 -11.36 -15.08
N ALA A 27 11.01 -10.77 -14.32
CA ALA A 27 10.23 -11.46 -13.30
C ALA A 27 9.00 -12.16 -13.88
N ASP A 28 8.69 -13.37 -13.41
CA ASP A 28 7.41 -14.02 -13.68
C ASP A 28 6.28 -13.40 -12.83
N TYR A 29 6.61 -12.93 -11.63
CA TYR A 29 5.67 -12.29 -10.70
C TYR A 29 6.28 -11.05 -10.07
N VAL A 30 5.48 -9.98 -9.95
CA VAL A 30 5.82 -8.81 -9.13
C VAL A 30 4.75 -8.62 -8.07
N VAL A 31 5.16 -8.66 -6.80
CA VAL A 31 4.25 -8.69 -5.65
C VAL A 31 4.45 -7.46 -4.79
N ARG A 32 3.44 -6.62 -4.68
CA ARG A 32 3.37 -5.60 -3.63
C ARG A 32 2.90 -6.25 -2.34
N PHE A 33 3.63 -6.02 -1.26
CA PHE A 33 3.38 -6.72 -0.01
C PHE A 33 2.92 -5.82 1.14
N GLN A 34 2.91 -4.49 0.96
CA GLN A 34 2.48 -3.53 1.98
C GLN A 34 2.11 -2.18 1.37
N GLY A 35 1.50 -1.29 2.20
CA GLY A 35 1.05 0.04 1.80
C GLY A 35 -0.25 -0.01 1.00
N GLY A 36 -0.54 1.07 0.33
CA GLY A 36 -1.71 1.23 -0.53
C GLY A 36 -1.41 2.26 -1.61
N ASN A 37 -2.40 3.04 -2.01
CA ASN A 37 -2.26 4.11 -3.00
C ASN A 37 -1.59 5.40 -2.45
N ASN A 38 -1.02 5.34 -1.25
CA ASN A 38 -0.25 6.44 -0.64
C ASN A 38 1.20 6.55 -1.16
N ALA A 39 1.67 5.57 -1.93
CA ALA A 39 2.98 5.61 -2.57
C ALA A 39 2.79 5.61 -4.08
N GLY A 40 3.36 6.60 -4.76
CA GLY A 40 3.38 6.65 -6.21
C GLY A 40 4.81 6.58 -6.74
N HIS A 41 5.01 5.86 -7.82
CA HIS A 41 6.26 5.91 -8.57
C HIS A 41 6.00 6.06 -10.06
N THR A 42 6.87 6.78 -10.71
CA THR A 42 6.77 6.99 -12.16
C THR A 42 7.78 6.11 -12.85
N ILE A 43 7.30 5.34 -13.81
CA ILE A 43 8.11 4.48 -14.68
C ILE A 43 8.08 5.09 -16.09
N VAL A 44 9.21 5.03 -16.76
CA VAL A 44 9.34 5.50 -18.15
C VAL A 44 9.60 4.29 -19.04
N VAL A 45 8.63 3.96 -19.90
CA VAL A 45 8.74 2.87 -20.87
C VAL A 45 8.71 3.50 -22.27
N GLY A 46 9.86 3.51 -22.95
CA GLY A 46 10.02 4.25 -24.20
C GLY A 46 9.76 5.74 -24.00
N GLU A 47 8.80 6.30 -24.74
CA GLU A 47 8.38 7.71 -24.62
C GLU A 47 7.25 7.91 -23.60
N ASN A 48 6.67 6.81 -23.10
CA ASN A 48 5.53 6.88 -22.19
C ASN A 48 5.98 7.00 -20.74
N LYS A 49 5.41 7.99 -20.05
CA LYS A 49 5.56 8.19 -18.62
C LYS A 49 4.30 7.68 -17.92
N ILE A 50 4.43 6.65 -17.09
CA ILE A 50 3.33 5.98 -16.41
C ILE A 50 3.54 6.13 -14.90
N ALA A 51 2.55 6.70 -14.23
CA ALA A 51 2.54 6.80 -12.78
C ALA A 51 1.70 5.64 -12.21
N LEU A 52 2.31 4.79 -11.39
CA LEU A 52 1.65 3.71 -10.67
C LEU A 52 1.65 4.01 -9.18
N SER A 53 0.53 3.78 -8.51
CA SER A 53 0.41 3.96 -7.06
C SER A 53 0.04 2.68 -6.34
N LEU A 54 -0.91 1.93 -6.87
CA LEU A 54 -1.39 0.68 -6.25
C LEU A 54 -1.01 -0.55 -7.07
N THR A 55 -1.08 -0.47 -8.38
CA THR A 55 -0.73 -1.55 -9.30
C THR A 55 0.78 -1.82 -9.26
N PRO A 56 1.21 -3.09 -9.11
CA PRO A 56 2.62 -3.45 -9.15
C PRO A 56 3.25 -3.16 -10.53
N SER A 57 4.55 -2.79 -10.54
CA SER A 57 5.29 -2.46 -11.77
C SER A 57 5.30 -3.57 -12.83
N GLY A 58 5.10 -4.82 -12.41
CA GLY A 58 4.98 -5.97 -13.32
C GLY A 58 3.86 -5.88 -14.35
N VAL A 59 2.86 -5.00 -14.16
CA VAL A 59 1.76 -4.79 -15.11
C VAL A 59 2.26 -4.31 -16.48
N LEU A 60 3.43 -3.68 -16.54
CA LEU A 60 4.03 -3.18 -17.77
C LEU A 60 4.63 -4.27 -18.64
N TYR A 61 4.76 -5.49 -18.13
CA TYR A 61 5.41 -6.62 -18.81
C TYR A 61 4.43 -7.75 -19.13
N PRO A 62 4.19 -8.09 -20.40
CA PRO A 62 3.16 -9.06 -20.80
C PRO A 62 3.33 -10.45 -20.21
N ASN A 63 4.58 -10.83 -19.89
CA ASN A 63 4.90 -12.15 -19.34
C ASN A 63 4.91 -12.18 -17.80
N CYS A 64 4.71 -11.04 -17.16
CA CYS A 64 4.69 -10.92 -15.72
C CYS A 64 3.24 -10.94 -15.19
N THR A 65 3.05 -11.53 -14.02
CA THR A 65 1.80 -11.48 -13.26
C THR A 65 1.97 -10.49 -12.11
N PRO A 66 1.34 -9.31 -12.17
CA PRO A 66 1.33 -8.35 -11.06
C PRO A 66 0.40 -8.84 -9.96
N VAL A 67 0.84 -8.75 -8.68
CA VAL A 67 0.09 -9.26 -7.52
C VAL A 67 0.02 -8.21 -6.43
N ILE A 68 -1.17 -7.87 -5.98
CA ILE A 68 -1.42 -7.09 -4.77
C ILE A 68 -1.59 -8.08 -3.62
N GLY A 69 -0.60 -8.14 -2.73
CA GLY A 69 -0.53 -9.09 -1.62
C GLY A 69 -1.47 -8.76 -0.46
N SER A 70 -1.63 -9.72 0.45
CA SER A 70 -2.52 -9.62 1.61
C SER A 70 -2.12 -8.53 2.63
N GLY A 71 -0.87 -8.09 2.59
CA GLY A 71 -0.38 -7.00 3.43
C GLY A 71 -0.78 -5.61 2.95
N CYS A 72 -1.25 -5.47 1.71
CA CYS A 72 -1.72 -4.19 1.17
C CYS A 72 -3.11 -3.81 1.70
N VAL A 73 -3.39 -2.51 1.63
CA VAL A 73 -4.75 -1.96 1.77
C VAL A 73 -5.15 -1.35 0.42
N VAL A 74 -6.34 -1.70 -0.07
CA VAL A 74 -6.75 -1.49 -1.46
C VAL A 74 -7.92 -0.53 -1.53
N ASP A 75 -7.69 0.63 -2.10
CA ASP A 75 -8.73 1.56 -2.54
C ASP A 75 -9.21 1.10 -3.93
N ILE A 76 -10.38 0.46 -3.99
CA ILE A 76 -10.87 -0.15 -5.24
C ILE A 76 -11.28 0.91 -6.26
N GLY A 77 -11.85 2.02 -5.80
CA GLY A 77 -12.20 3.13 -6.69
C GLY A 77 -10.96 3.74 -7.35
N PHE A 78 -9.89 3.91 -6.58
CA PHE A 78 -8.60 4.34 -7.11
C PHE A 78 -7.99 3.30 -8.06
N LEU A 79 -8.04 2.02 -7.68
CA LEU A 79 -7.56 0.93 -8.54
C LEU A 79 -8.28 0.91 -9.89
N LYS A 80 -9.61 1.07 -9.88
CA LYS A 80 -10.41 1.17 -11.10
C LYS A 80 -9.87 2.24 -12.04
N GLN A 81 -9.66 3.46 -11.53
CA GLN A 81 -9.10 4.56 -12.31
C GLN A 81 -7.70 4.26 -12.87
N GLU A 82 -6.86 3.60 -12.06
CA GLU A 82 -5.52 3.22 -12.48
C GLU A 82 -5.54 2.15 -13.58
N LEU A 83 -6.44 1.16 -13.49
CA LEU A 83 -6.63 0.14 -14.52
C LEU A 83 -7.20 0.73 -15.82
N GLU A 84 -8.16 1.65 -15.74
CA GLU A 84 -8.71 2.37 -16.88
C GLU A 84 -7.61 3.17 -17.60
N MET A 85 -6.80 3.93 -16.87
CA MET A 85 -5.66 4.68 -17.41
C MET A 85 -4.63 3.76 -18.10
N LEU A 86 -4.37 2.57 -17.54
CA LEU A 86 -3.46 1.59 -18.13
C LEU A 86 -4.02 1.01 -19.44
N ASN A 87 -5.30 0.67 -19.45
CA ASN A 87 -5.99 0.16 -20.63
C ASN A 87 -6.05 1.19 -21.78
N GLU A 88 -6.28 2.48 -21.47
CA GLU A 88 -6.18 3.57 -22.45
C GLU A 88 -4.79 3.68 -23.10
N LYS A 89 -3.75 3.27 -22.38
CA LYS A 89 -2.38 3.20 -22.89
C LYS A 89 -2.04 1.86 -23.55
N ASN A 90 -3.03 1.00 -23.82
CA ASN A 90 -2.88 -0.34 -24.37
C ASN A 90 -2.04 -1.29 -23.51
N ILE A 91 -2.04 -1.10 -22.19
CA ILE A 91 -1.40 -2.00 -21.25
C ILE A 91 -2.46 -2.96 -20.72
N ASN A 92 -2.28 -4.26 -20.98
CA ASN A 92 -3.22 -5.30 -20.57
C ASN A 92 -3.11 -5.53 -19.06
N THR A 93 -4.24 -5.45 -18.37
CA THR A 93 -4.35 -5.61 -16.91
C THR A 93 -4.98 -6.94 -16.49
N ASP A 94 -5.37 -7.82 -17.40
CA ASP A 94 -6.10 -9.08 -17.14
C ASP A 94 -5.34 -10.03 -16.19
N LYS A 95 -4.01 -9.94 -16.17
CA LYS A 95 -3.17 -10.79 -15.31
C LYS A 95 -3.02 -10.27 -13.88
N LEU A 96 -3.57 -9.08 -13.57
CA LEU A 96 -3.51 -8.56 -12.21
C LEU A 96 -4.23 -9.52 -11.25
N VAL A 97 -3.57 -9.81 -10.14
CA VAL A 97 -4.15 -10.59 -9.03
C VAL A 97 -4.23 -9.73 -7.78
N ILE A 98 -5.40 -9.70 -7.17
CA ILE A 98 -5.64 -9.05 -5.89
C ILE A 98 -5.86 -10.14 -4.83
N SER A 99 -5.10 -10.09 -3.75
CA SER A 99 -5.29 -11.04 -2.65
C SER A 99 -6.69 -10.94 -2.05
N ALA A 100 -7.40 -12.04 -1.99
CA ALA A 100 -8.68 -12.16 -1.30
C ALA A 100 -8.61 -11.65 0.16
N ASN A 101 -7.46 -11.76 0.80
CA ASN A 101 -7.20 -11.37 2.18
C ASN A 101 -6.72 -9.91 2.35
N ALA A 102 -6.48 -9.16 1.27
CA ALA A 102 -6.15 -7.74 1.37
C ALA A 102 -7.34 -6.95 1.94
N HIS A 103 -7.06 -5.87 2.66
CA HIS A 103 -8.12 -5.05 3.26
C HIS A 103 -8.55 -3.92 2.32
N VAL A 104 -9.82 -3.57 2.38
CA VAL A 104 -10.44 -2.53 1.56
C VAL A 104 -10.37 -1.20 2.28
N VAL A 105 -9.85 -0.18 1.58
CA VAL A 105 -9.96 1.21 2.03
C VAL A 105 -11.38 1.68 1.73
N MET A 106 -12.17 1.84 2.79
CA MET A 106 -13.54 2.33 2.71
C MET A 106 -13.59 3.87 2.67
N PRO A 107 -14.67 4.49 2.16
CA PRO A 107 -14.82 5.95 2.14
C PRO A 107 -14.65 6.59 3.52
N TYR A 108 -15.15 5.95 4.57
CA TYR A 108 -15.00 6.45 5.94
C TYR A 108 -13.54 6.46 6.43
N HIS A 109 -12.67 5.60 5.92
CA HIS A 109 -11.24 5.65 6.25
C HIS A 109 -10.60 6.94 5.75
N LYS A 110 -10.95 7.38 4.53
CA LYS A 110 -10.44 8.63 3.94
C LYS A 110 -10.92 9.85 4.75
N LEU A 111 -12.21 9.86 5.08
CA LEU A 111 -12.80 10.92 5.89
C LEU A 111 -12.17 10.98 7.30
N LEU A 112 -12.02 9.84 7.96
CA LEU A 112 -11.36 9.78 9.27
C LEU A 112 -9.89 10.23 9.22
N ASP A 113 -9.14 9.83 8.19
CA ASP A 113 -7.74 10.26 8.00
C ASP A 113 -7.64 11.79 7.88
N GLU A 114 -8.57 12.40 7.15
CA GLU A 114 -8.66 13.86 7.00
C GLU A 114 -9.02 14.55 8.32
N LEU A 115 -10.07 14.12 9.00
CA LEU A 115 -10.53 14.72 10.24
C LEU A 115 -9.52 14.57 11.38
N ILE A 116 -8.87 13.41 11.50
CA ILE A 116 -7.79 13.18 12.47
C ILE A 116 -6.65 14.16 12.21
N GLU A 117 -6.19 14.25 10.96
CA GLU A 117 -5.07 15.14 10.59
C GLU A 117 -5.43 16.61 10.85
N GLU A 118 -6.66 17.01 10.57
CA GLU A 118 -7.14 18.38 10.86
C GLU A 118 -7.20 18.68 12.36
N SER A 119 -7.63 17.70 13.15
CA SER A 119 -7.75 17.86 14.61
C SER A 119 -6.39 18.02 15.32
N LEU A 120 -5.30 17.56 14.71
CA LEU A 120 -3.95 17.70 15.25
C LEU A 120 -3.38 19.11 15.14
N GLY A 121 -3.99 20.01 14.37
CA GLY A 121 -3.56 21.39 14.23
C GLY A 121 -2.10 21.54 13.80
N GLU A 122 -1.25 22.09 14.67
CA GLU A 122 0.19 22.24 14.41
C GLU A 122 0.97 20.93 14.53
N ASN A 123 0.40 19.92 15.20
CA ASN A 123 1.03 18.60 15.40
C ASN A 123 0.72 17.61 14.28
N LYS A 124 0.37 18.07 13.10
CA LYS A 124 0.09 17.23 11.94
C LYS A 124 1.23 16.29 11.62
N ILE A 125 0.88 15.04 11.31
CA ILE A 125 1.83 14.02 10.88
C ILE A 125 2.20 14.22 9.41
N GLY A 126 1.32 14.84 8.62
CA GLY A 126 1.48 15.01 7.18
C GLY A 126 1.04 13.77 6.41
N THR A 127 -0.10 13.21 6.77
CA THR A 127 -0.67 12.04 6.06
C THR A 127 -1.08 12.40 4.64
N THR A 128 -1.23 11.38 3.80
CA THR A 128 -1.69 11.55 2.41
C THR A 128 -3.21 11.71 2.31
N LYS A 129 -3.94 11.64 3.43
CA LYS A 129 -5.42 11.68 3.52
C LYS A 129 -6.11 10.62 2.64
N LYS A 130 -5.44 9.48 2.43
CA LYS A 130 -5.94 8.37 1.60
C LYS A 130 -6.54 7.23 2.41
N GLY A 131 -6.71 7.42 3.72
CA GLY A 131 -7.34 6.44 4.61
C GLY A 131 -6.50 5.23 4.93
N ILE A 132 -5.19 5.28 4.66
CA ILE A 132 -4.29 4.13 4.83
C ILE A 132 -4.15 3.77 6.31
N GLY A 133 -3.87 4.76 7.16
CA GLY A 133 -3.75 4.58 8.61
C GLY A 133 -5.02 4.00 9.25
N PRO A 134 -6.19 4.64 9.07
CA PRO A 134 -7.45 4.13 9.58
C PRO A 134 -7.79 2.71 9.09
N CYS A 135 -7.48 2.37 7.82
CA CYS A 135 -7.70 1.03 7.30
C CYS A 135 -6.80 -0.02 7.98
N TYR A 136 -5.53 0.28 8.23
CA TYR A 136 -4.65 -0.59 9.01
C TYR A 136 -5.10 -0.69 10.48
N ALA A 137 -5.62 0.37 11.08
CA ALA A 137 -6.20 0.33 12.43
C ALA A 137 -7.39 -0.66 12.48
N ASP A 138 -8.30 -0.58 11.54
CA ASP A 138 -9.43 -1.52 11.44
C ASP A 138 -8.98 -2.97 11.21
N LYS A 139 -7.94 -3.19 10.41
CA LYS A 139 -7.32 -4.50 10.25
C LYS A 139 -6.84 -5.08 11.57
N ILE A 140 -6.12 -4.29 12.38
CA ILE A 140 -5.59 -4.74 13.68
C ILE A 140 -6.71 -4.90 14.72
N GLN A 141 -7.74 -4.07 14.67
CA GLN A 141 -8.95 -4.21 15.49
C GLN A 141 -9.85 -5.39 15.06
N ARG A 142 -9.54 -6.04 13.92
CA ARG A 142 -10.29 -7.19 13.37
C ARG A 142 -11.72 -6.86 12.94
N LYS A 143 -11.97 -5.61 12.56
CA LYS A 143 -13.24 -5.14 12.00
C LYS A 143 -13.13 -4.72 10.54
N GLY A 144 -11.91 -4.77 9.98
CA GLY A 144 -11.66 -4.42 8.58
C GLY A 144 -12.40 -5.31 7.59
N ILE A 145 -12.78 -4.72 6.48
CA ILE A 145 -13.42 -5.41 5.34
C ILE A 145 -12.31 -5.90 4.41
N ARG A 146 -12.40 -7.16 3.97
CA ARG A 146 -11.45 -7.77 3.04
C ARG A 146 -12.01 -7.79 1.62
N ILE A 147 -11.14 -7.91 0.64
CA ILE A 147 -11.54 -8.01 -0.78
C ILE A 147 -12.53 -9.16 -1.01
N GLN A 148 -12.31 -10.32 -0.38
CA GLN A 148 -13.24 -11.47 -0.49
C GLN A 148 -14.64 -11.18 0.04
N ASP A 149 -14.80 -10.24 0.97
CA ASP A 149 -16.11 -9.91 1.52
C ASP A 149 -17.02 -9.26 0.47
N LEU A 150 -16.45 -8.61 -0.55
CA LEU A 150 -17.19 -8.01 -1.66
C LEU A 150 -17.79 -9.05 -2.61
N LEU A 151 -17.36 -10.31 -2.54
CA LEU A 151 -17.94 -11.41 -3.33
C LEU A 151 -19.26 -11.93 -2.74
N ASP A 152 -19.52 -11.63 -1.47
CA ASP A 152 -20.74 -11.98 -0.75
C ASP A 152 -21.46 -10.68 -0.33
N GLU A 153 -22.40 -10.24 -1.16
CA GLU A 153 -23.14 -8.99 -0.96
C GLU A 153 -23.80 -8.89 0.41
N THR A 154 -24.38 -9.99 0.89
CA THR A 154 -25.06 -10.05 2.19
C THR A 154 -24.06 -9.85 3.34
N ASN A 155 -22.95 -10.56 3.31
CA ASN A 155 -21.91 -10.44 4.34
C ASN A 155 -21.23 -9.06 4.27
N PHE A 156 -21.02 -8.52 3.07
CA PHE A 156 -20.47 -7.19 2.86
C PHE A 156 -21.39 -6.13 3.48
N GLU A 157 -22.68 -6.15 3.15
CA GLU A 157 -23.68 -5.20 3.71
C GLU A 157 -23.71 -5.26 5.24
N ILE A 158 -23.75 -6.45 5.85
CA ILE A 158 -23.75 -6.62 7.31
C ILE A 158 -22.52 -5.95 7.93
N LYS A 159 -21.34 -6.16 7.35
CA LYS A 159 -20.08 -5.56 7.85
C LYS A 159 -20.07 -4.05 7.69
N VAL A 160 -20.50 -3.54 6.54
CA VAL A 160 -20.57 -2.09 6.28
C VAL A 160 -21.51 -1.42 7.27
N ARG A 161 -22.74 -1.93 7.43
CA ARG A 161 -23.72 -1.36 8.38
C ARG A 161 -23.15 -1.29 9.79
N LYS A 162 -22.55 -2.37 10.27
CA LYS A 162 -21.95 -2.43 11.60
C LYS A 162 -20.80 -1.40 11.76
N ASN A 163 -19.91 -1.31 10.78
CA ASN A 163 -18.78 -0.38 10.87
C ASN A 163 -19.24 1.08 10.79
N ILE A 164 -20.25 1.37 9.96
CA ILE A 164 -20.80 2.72 9.83
C ILE A 164 -21.50 3.19 11.11
N GLU A 165 -22.16 2.31 11.87
CA GLU A 165 -22.70 2.67 13.19
C GLU A 165 -21.60 3.23 14.10
N ASP A 166 -20.48 2.53 14.25
CA ASP A 166 -19.34 2.95 15.09
C ASP A 166 -18.69 4.24 14.55
N VAL A 167 -18.52 4.32 13.24
CA VAL A 167 -17.92 5.49 12.56
C VAL A 167 -18.81 6.71 12.73
N ASN A 168 -20.12 6.60 12.53
CA ASN A 168 -21.06 7.71 12.66
C ASN A 168 -21.13 8.24 14.09
N LEU A 169 -20.98 7.38 15.11
CA LEU A 169 -20.81 7.85 16.49
C LEU A 169 -19.56 8.73 16.64
N THR A 170 -18.46 8.32 16.06
CA THR A 170 -17.21 9.09 16.07
C THR A 170 -17.37 10.41 15.31
N LEU A 171 -17.92 10.37 14.10
CA LEU A 171 -18.13 11.55 13.27
C LEU A 171 -18.99 12.60 13.98
N THR A 172 -20.12 12.17 14.55
CA THR A 172 -21.09 13.10 15.15
C THR A 172 -20.70 13.58 16.54
N LYS A 173 -20.04 12.74 17.37
CA LYS A 173 -19.74 13.06 18.77
C LYS A 173 -18.36 13.67 18.98
N ILE A 174 -17.41 13.36 18.10
CA ILE A 174 -16.03 13.84 18.26
C ILE A 174 -15.71 14.94 17.26
N TYR A 175 -16.16 14.79 16.00
CA TYR A 175 -15.77 15.70 14.92
C TYR A 175 -16.88 16.68 14.50
N ASP A 176 -18.06 16.63 15.12
CA ASP A 176 -19.23 17.45 14.74
C ASP A 176 -19.52 17.39 13.21
N HIS A 177 -19.31 16.21 12.64
CA HIS A 177 -19.48 15.94 11.22
C HIS A 177 -20.80 15.20 10.97
N SER A 178 -21.42 15.43 9.82
CA SER A 178 -22.63 14.71 9.40
C SER A 178 -22.38 13.20 9.30
N PRO A 179 -23.35 12.36 9.68
CA PRO A 179 -23.23 10.92 9.54
C PRO A 179 -23.16 10.50 8.06
N LEU A 180 -22.45 9.42 7.78
CA LEU A 180 -22.43 8.78 6.47
C LEU A 180 -23.68 7.94 6.26
N VAL A 181 -24.17 7.92 5.02
CA VAL A 181 -25.30 7.10 4.59
C VAL A 181 -24.77 5.76 4.10
N VAL A 182 -25.27 4.67 4.67
CA VAL A 182 -24.81 3.32 4.35
C VAL A 182 -25.09 2.97 2.89
N ASP A 183 -26.28 3.31 2.41
CA ASP A 183 -26.75 2.92 1.09
C ASP A 183 -25.90 3.57 -0.02
N ASP A 184 -25.43 4.81 0.17
CA ASP A 184 -24.52 5.48 -0.75
C ASP A 184 -23.20 4.68 -0.92
N ILE A 185 -22.69 4.09 0.18
CA ILE A 185 -21.48 3.29 0.16
C ILE A 185 -21.74 1.94 -0.54
N LEU A 186 -22.88 1.30 -0.27
CA LEU A 186 -23.24 0.04 -0.91
C LEU A 186 -23.42 0.22 -2.43
N ASP A 187 -24.07 1.32 -2.83
CA ASP A 187 -24.27 1.66 -4.25
C ASP A 187 -22.93 1.92 -4.94
N GLU A 188 -22.02 2.68 -4.32
CA GLU A 188 -20.67 2.87 -4.83
C GLU A 188 -19.96 1.52 -5.05
N PHE A 189 -19.95 0.67 -4.04
CA PHE A 189 -19.22 -0.60 -4.07
C PHE A 189 -19.84 -1.64 -5.02
N SER A 190 -21.14 -1.55 -5.31
CA SER A 190 -21.79 -2.38 -6.32
C SER A 190 -21.14 -2.22 -7.70
N THR A 191 -20.63 -1.02 -8.01
CA THR A 191 -19.98 -0.71 -9.29
C THR A 191 -18.57 -1.33 -9.43
N TYR A 192 -18.01 -1.89 -8.35
CA TYR A 192 -16.67 -2.50 -8.34
C TYR A 192 -16.69 -4.03 -8.46
N LYS A 193 -17.88 -4.64 -8.54
CA LYS A 193 -18.06 -6.10 -8.54
C LYS A 193 -17.24 -6.79 -9.62
N ASP A 194 -17.25 -6.28 -10.84
CA ASP A 194 -16.54 -6.87 -11.96
C ASP A 194 -15.01 -6.86 -11.74
N ILE A 195 -14.46 -5.77 -11.19
CA ILE A 195 -13.03 -5.69 -10.89
C ILE A 195 -12.65 -6.74 -9.86
N VAL A 196 -13.46 -6.85 -8.78
CA VAL A 196 -13.19 -7.83 -7.72
C VAL A 196 -13.30 -9.24 -8.27
N THR A 197 -14.36 -9.57 -9.01
CA THR A 197 -14.59 -10.91 -9.54
C THR A 197 -13.50 -11.34 -10.53
N ASN A 198 -13.01 -10.43 -11.36
CA ASN A 198 -12.03 -10.76 -12.40
C ASN A 198 -10.60 -10.89 -11.86
N HIS A 199 -10.27 -10.25 -10.74
CA HIS A 199 -8.90 -10.15 -10.27
C HIS A 199 -8.63 -10.84 -8.92
N VAL A 200 -9.67 -11.21 -8.15
CA VAL A 200 -9.47 -11.78 -6.80
C VAL A 200 -8.99 -13.23 -6.86
N ALA A 201 -7.98 -13.54 -6.05
CA ALA A 201 -7.52 -14.92 -5.87
C ALA A 201 -6.83 -15.11 -4.50
N ASP A 202 -6.54 -16.36 -4.15
CA ASP A 202 -5.60 -16.69 -3.07
C ASP A 202 -4.16 -16.40 -3.54
N ALA A 203 -3.74 -15.15 -3.35
CA ALA A 203 -2.41 -14.70 -3.75
C ALA A 203 -1.28 -15.47 -3.02
N SER A 204 -1.50 -15.86 -1.76
CA SER A 204 -0.49 -16.61 -1.00
C SER A 204 -0.26 -17.99 -1.59
N LEU A 205 -1.32 -18.70 -1.95
CA LEU A 205 -1.24 -19.98 -2.62
C LEU A 205 -0.62 -19.86 -4.01
N LEU A 206 -1.00 -18.81 -4.76
CA LEU A 206 -0.42 -18.52 -6.07
C LEU A 206 1.10 -18.35 -6.00
N ILE A 207 1.59 -17.53 -5.08
CA ILE A 207 3.02 -17.25 -4.91
C ILE A 207 3.76 -18.48 -4.35
N ALA A 208 3.17 -19.23 -3.42
CA ALA A 208 3.76 -20.48 -2.94
C ALA A 208 3.94 -21.51 -4.08
N ASN A 209 2.96 -21.64 -4.96
CA ASN A 209 3.06 -22.48 -6.15
C ASN A 209 4.10 -21.97 -7.15
N ALA A 210 4.20 -20.65 -7.35
CA ALA A 210 5.23 -20.05 -8.19
C ALA A 210 6.63 -20.37 -7.68
N ILE A 211 6.89 -20.28 -6.37
CA ILE A 211 8.15 -20.66 -5.73
C ILE A 211 8.44 -22.16 -5.96
N LYS A 212 7.47 -23.02 -5.72
CA LYS A 212 7.61 -24.47 -5.94
C LYS A 212 7.97 -24.80 -7.39
N ASN A 213 7.41 -24.05 -8.34
CA ASN A 213 7.66 -24.17 -9.75
C ASN A 213 8.92 -23.40 -10.23
N LYS A 214 9.75 -22.94 -9.30
CA LYS A 214 11.01 -22.24 -9.57
C LYS A 214 10.87 -20.98 -10.42
N LYS A 215 9.78 -20.24 -10.27
CA LYS A 215 9.53 -18.97 -10.93
C LYS A 215 10.38 -17.85 -10.32
N THR A 216 10.64 -16.81 -11.08
CA THR A 216 11.33 -15.60 -10.62
C THR A 216 10.29 -14.62 -10.04
N ILE A 217 10.48 -14.24 -8.77
CA ILE A 217 9.53 -13.39 -8.05
C ILE A 217 10.25 -12.15 -7.54
N LEU A 218 9.66 -11.00 -7.83
CA LEU A 218 10.07 -9.71 -7.29
C LEU A 218 9.05 -9.25 -6.24
N PHE A 219 9.49 -9.01 -5.02
CA PHE A 219 8.70 -8.35 -3.99
C PHE A 219 9.01 -6.85 -4.02
N GLU A 220 8.02 -6.05 -4.39
CA GLU A 220 8.11 -4.62 -4.57
C GLU A 220 7.67 -3.89 -3.29
N GLY A 221 8.64 -3.28 -2.59
CA GLY A 221 8.39 -2.46 -1.40
C GLY A 221 7.95 -1.04 -1.76
N ALA A 222 7.07 -0.50 -0.95
CA ALA A 222 6.66 0.90 -0.97
C ALA A 222 7.32 1.68 0.18
N GLN A 223 7.35 3.01 0.11
CA GLN A 223 7.98 3.90 1.08
C GLN A 223 9.48 3.60 1.27
N GLY A 224 9.99 3.74 2.49
CA GLY A 224 11.37 3.44 2.84
C GLY A 224 11.51 2.99 4.29
N THR A 225 12.63 2.38 4.63
CA THR A 225 12.87 1.76 5.94
C THR A 225 12.72 2.74 7.11
N LEU A 226 13.10 4.01 6.93
CA LEU A 226 12.95 5.04 7.96
C LEU A 226 11.50 5.56 8.10
N LEU A 227 10.57 5.08 7.27
CA LEU A 227 9.12 5.27 7.40
C LEU A 227 8.42 4.02 7.95
N ASP A 228 9.15 2.98 8.35
CA ASP A 228 8.58 1.77 8.95
C ASP A 228 7.87 2.09 10.27
N ILE A 229 6.69 1.50 10.51
CA ILE A 229 5.88 1.78 11.70
C ILE A 229 6.62 1.43 13.01
N ASP A 230 7.45 0.38 13.00
CA ASP A 230 8.15 -0.11 14.18
C ASP A 230 9.58 0.44 14.28
N HIS A 231 10.27 0.62 13.16
CA HIS A 231 11.69 0.93 13.11
C HIS A 231 12.01 2.30 12.53
N GLY A 232 11.02 3.03 12.07
CA GLY A 232 11.18 4.37 11.47
C GLY A 232 11.18 5.50 12.49
N THR A 233 11.13 6.73 12.00
CA THR A 233 11.11 7.97 12.79
C THR A 233 9.72 8.26 13.35
N TYR A 234 9.20 7.37 14.18
CA TYR A 234 7.87 7.49 14.82
C TYR A 234 7.72 8.83 15.57
N PRO A 235 6.57 9.53 15.52
CA PRO A 235 5.33 9.13 14.85
C PRO A 235 5.25 9.48 13.35
N PHE A 236 6.26 10.09 12.76
CA PHE A 236 6.32 10.51 11.36
C PHE A 236 6.72 9.34 10.45
N VAL A 237 5.85 8.34 10.37
CA VAL A 237 6.03 7.07 9.65
C VAL A 237 4.78 6.71 8.86
N THR A 238 4.86 5.69 8.01
CA THR A 238 3.68 5.06 7.41
C THR A 238 3.06 4.05 8.39
N SER A 239 1.82 3.68 8.18
CA SER A 239 1.09 2.73 9.05
C SER A 239 1.36 1.27 8.71
N SER A 240 2.47 0.96 8.05
CA SER A 240 2.85 -0.40 7.67
C SER A 240 4.33 -0.66 7.86
N ASN A 241 4.71 -1.96 7.93
CA ASN A 241 6.10 -2.35 7.95
C ASN A 241 6.68 -2.31 6.53
N THR A 242 7.69 -1.48 6.33
CA THR A 242 8.38 -1.29 5.04
C THR A 242 9.63 -2.15 4.91
N SER A 243 10.02 -2.83 5.98
CA SER A 243 11.20 -3.70 6.06
C SER A 243 11.03 -4.99 5.24
N SER A 244 12.14 -5.63 4.88
CA SER A 244 12.15 -6.85 4.07
C SER A 244 11.44 -8.04 4.74
N GLY A 245 11.42 -8.09 6.07
CA GLY A 245 10.69 -9.12 6.82
C GLY A 245 9.20 -9.15 6.52
N ASN A 246 8.62 -7.99 6.24
CA ASN A 246 7.21 -7.88 5.89
C ASN A 246 6.89 -8.42 4.48
N ALA A 247 7.88 -8.59 3.60
CA ALA A 247 7.64 -9.22 2.29
C ALA A 247 7.10 -10.65 2.45
N ALA A 248 7.63 -11.40 3.42
CA ALA A 248 7.14 -12.74 3.75
C ALA A 248 5.71 -12.70 4.32
N ILE A 249 5.44 -11.82 5.28
CA ILE A 249 4.13 -11.70 5.95
C ILE A 249 3.06 -11.20 4.97
N GLY A 250 3.36 -10.10 4.27
CA GLY A 250 2.40 -9.43 3.39
C GLY A 250 2.08 -10.18 2.09
N SER A 251 2.91 -11.15 1.70
CA SER A 251 2.66 -12.05 0.57
C SER A 251 2.21 -13.46 1.00
N GLY A 252 2.34 -13.79 2.30
CA GLY A 252 1.96 -15.09 2.83
C GLY A 252 2.95 -16.21 2.50
N VAL A 253 4.23 -15.89 2.29
CA VAL A 253 5.27 -16.89 2.02
C VAL A 253 6.22 -17.05 3.21
N GLY A 254 6.89 -18.19 3.29
CA GLY A 254 7.88 -18.42 4.34
C GLY A 254 9.13 -17.54 4.15
N PRO A 255 9.73 -16.97 5.21
CA PRO A 255 10.90 -16.09 5.09
C PRO A 255 12.13 -16.77 4.47
N LYS A 256 12.25 -18.10 4.58
CA LYS A 256 13.31 -18.87 3.94
C LYS A 256 13.21 -18.91 2.41
N ASN A 257 12.08 -18.49 1.86
CA ASN A 257 11.87 -18.42 0.42
C ASN A 257 12.29 -17.07 -0.19
N ILE A 258 12.94 -16.22 0.58
CA ILE A 258 13.51 -14.94 0.11
C ILE A 258 15.02 -15.15 -0.06
N ASP A 259 15.49 -15.16 -1.32
CA ASP A 259 16.88 -15.42 -1.63
C ASP A 259 17.75 -14.16 -1.54
N ARG A 260 17.16 -12.99 -1.87
CA ARG A 260 17.91 -11.75 -2.03
C ARG A 260 17.12 -10.54 -1.55
N ILE A 261 17.81 -9.61 -0.90
CA ILE A 261 17.27 -8.31 -0.48
C ILE A 261 18.13 -7.21 -1.09
N VAL A 262 17.49 -6.26 -1.76
CA VAL A 262 18.10 -5.11 -2.41
C VAL A 262 17.56 -3.84 -1.76
N GLY A 263 18.40 -3.12 -1.03
CA GLY A 263 18.11 -1.79 -0.49
C GLY A 263 18.52 -0.71 -1.48
N VAL A 264 17.59 0.15 -1.87
CA VAL A 264 17.84 1.30 -2.75
C VAL A 264 18.09 2.53 -1.89
N THR A 265 19.14 3.26 -2.18
CA THR A 265 19.50 4.50 -1.52
C THR A 265 19.90 5.57 -2.53
N LYS A 266 19.69 6.85 -2.20
CA LYS A 266 20.22 7.99 -2.95
C LYS A 266 21.56 8.41 -2.40
N ALA A 267 22.39 9.02 -3.25
CA ALA A 267 23.64 9.65 -2.85
C ALA A 267 23.42 10.89 -1.93
N TYR A 268 22.23 11.48 -1.97
CA TYR A 268 21.76 12.50 -1.03
C TYR A 268 20.40 12.07 -0.44
N ILE A 269 20.08 12.55 0.74
CA ILE A 269 18.85 12.19 1.42
C ILE A 269 17.77 13.24 1.16
N SER A 270 16.55 12.80 0.91
CA SER A 270 15.36 13.64 0.87
C SER A 270 14.27 13.00 1.71
N ARG A 271 13.39 13.81 2.27
CA ARG A 271 12.21 13.40 2.99
C ARG A 271 11.00 14.14 2.43
N VAL A 272 9.90 13.43 2.25
CA VAL A 272 8.57 13.98 1.99
C VAL A 272 7.74 13.83 3.26
N GLY A 273 6.94 14.85 3.59
CA GLY A 273 6.13 14.89 4.81
C GLY A 273 6.86 15.56 5.99
N SER A 274 6.14 15.68 7.08
CA SER A 274 6.61 16.28 8.34
C SER A 274 7.57 15.35 9.09
N GLY A 275 8.24 15.89 10.11
CA GLY A 275 9.06 15.14 11.04
C GLY A 275 10.55 15.44 10.93
N PRO A 276 11.34 14.87 11.85
CA PRO A 276 12.77 15.18 11.97
C PRO A 276 13.54 14.70 10.73
N PHE A 277 14.52 15.50 10.33
CA PHE A 277 15.45 15.16 9.26
C PHE A 277 16.83 14.91 9.88
N LEU A 278 17.01 13.73 10.44
CA LEU A 278 18.15 13.35 11.28
C LEU A 278 19.52 13.47 10.60
N THR A 279 19.55 13.60 9.28
CA THR A 279 20.78 13.80 8.51
C THR A 279 21.02 15.25 8.09
N CYS A 280 20.20 16.19 8.58
CA CYS A 280 20.44 17.62 8.41
C CYS A 280 21.59 18.06 9.32
N LEU A 281 22.64 18.64 8.76
CA LEU A 281 23.83 19.08 9.52
C LEU A 281 23.50 20.09 10.63
N LEU A 282 22.57 21.01 10.40
CA LEU A 282 22.13 21.98 11.40
C LEU A 282 21.38 21.30 12.56
N TYR A 283 20.63 20.25 12.26
CA TYR A 283 19.85 19.49 13.23
C TYR A 283 20.73 18.56 14.08
N THR A 284 21.75 17.96 13.46
CA THR A 284 22.68 17.04 14.15
C THR A 284 23.70 17.77 15.02
N SER A 285 24.10 19.01 14.67
CA SER A 285 24.98 19.81 15.51
C SER A 285 24.33 20.19 16.84
N ASP A 286 23.06 20.59 16.83
CA ASP A 286 22.30 20.90 18.06
C ASP A 286 22.11 19.66 18.95
N ALA A 287 21.81 18.49 18.35
CA ALA A 287 21.67 17.26 19.10
C ALA A 287 22.99 16.74 19.68
N ALA A 288 24.12 16.97 19.02
CA ALA A 288 25.44 16.61 19.53
C ALA A 288 25.86 17.49 20.73
N ASP A 289 25.49 18.76 20.72
CA ASP A 289 25.78 19.70 21.81
C ASP A 289 24.96 19.39 23.10
N GLU A 290 23.75 18.83 22.95
CA GLU A 290 22.91 18.41 24.08
C GLU A 290 23.39 17.11 24.74
N ILE A 291 24.06 16.23 24.02
CA ILE A 291 24.60 14.96 24.56
C ILE A 291 25.91 15.17 25.32
N VAL A 292 26.59 16.27 25.09
CA VAL A 292 27.91 16.59 25.75
C VAL A 292 27.74 17.47 27.00
N ARG A 293 26.54 17.88 27.33
CA ARG A 293 26.18 18.57 28.54
C ARG A 293 25.47 17.65 29.53
#